data_8fa475858b8f1cef89a0a6fbc8a2ae09
#
_entry.id   8fa475858b8f1cef89a0a6fbc8a2ae09
#
_cell.length_a   1.000
_cell.length_b   1.000
_cell.length_c   1.000
_cell.angle_alpha   90.00
_cell.angle_beta   90.00
_cell.angle_gamma   90.00
#
_symmetry.space_group_name_H-M   'P 1'
#
loop_
_entity.id
_entity.type
_entity.pdbx_description
1 polymer ?
#
loop_
_entity_poly.entity_id
_entity_poly.type
_entity_poly.pdbx_seq_one_letter_code
_entity_poly.pdbx_strand_id
1 'polypeptide(L)'
;MKSYLRFLGRNKRYTAIQVVGLSVSLAFVIILTSWLVNIVKMGRENPEYEDIYAVCYQNSMHTTWALGEHLSDNIPEIECTSTMLLYPGHFTLKNADCVKINWCEENFFEFFPREFIAGDASFLKVPSEVGISETFANTYFPAGDAIGKTVTLLDKDY
;
A
#
# COMPACT_ATOMS: atom_id res chain seq x y z
N MET A 1 -33.54 4.54 37.73
CA MET A 1 -33.61 4.79 36.28
C MET A 1 -34.67 5.81 35.84
N LYS A 2 -35.94 5.71 36.27
CA LYS A 2 -37.00 6.65 35.85
C LYS A 2 -36.72 8.12 36.17
N SER A 3 -36.02 8.43 37.27
CA SER A 3 -35.71 9.81 37.69
C SER A 3 -34.65 10.44 36.77
N TYR A 4 -33.65 9.66 36.32
CA TYR A 4 -32.60 10.11 35.42
C TYR A 4 -33.12 10.41 34.01
N LEU A 5 -33.97 9.55 33.47
CA LEU A 5 -34.65 9.78 32.18
C LEU A 5 -35.53 11.02 32.20
N ARG A 6 -36.20 11.30 33.33
CA ARG A 6 -37.00 12.50 33.50
C ARG A 6 -36.15 13.77 33.57
N PHE A 7 -34.98 13.72 34.19
CA PHE A 7 -34.01 14.81 34.21
C PHE A 7 -33.46 15.12 32.80
N LEU A 8 -33.08 14.09 32.03
CA LEU A 8 -32.64 14.24 30.64
C LEU A 8 -33.72 14.87 29.77
N GLY A 9 -34.96 14.44 29.90
CA GLY A 9 -36.10 14.99 29.14
C GLY A 9 -36.45 16.44 29.49
N ARG A 10 -36.12 16.89 30.70
CA ARG A 10 -36.37 18.26 31.16
C ARG A 10 -35.26 19.22 30.69
N ASN A 11 -34.01 18.74 30.51
CA ASN A 11 -32.87 19.55 30.11
C ASN A 11 -32.39 19.17 28.67
N LYS A 12 -33.29 19.21 27.70
CA LYS A 12 -33.07 18.74 26.33
C LYS A 12 -31.82 19.34 25.65
N ARG A 13 -31.58 20.65 25.83
CA ARG A 13 -30.42 21.32 25.22
C ARG A 13 -29.09 20.80 25.78
N TYR A 14 -29.00 20.63 27.09
CA TYR A 14 -27.81 20.10 27.76
C TYR A 14 -27.57 18.63 27.38
N THR A 15 -28.61 17.82 27.36
CA THR A 15 -28.54 16.42 26.93
C THR A 15 -28.11 16.31 25.48
N ALA A 16 -28.63 17.16 24.58
CA ALA A 16 -28.25 17.16 23.18
C ALA A 16 -26.73 17.48 22.99
N ILE A 17 -26.25 18.50 23.71
CA ILE A 17 -24.82 18.86 23.67
C ILE A 17 -23.94 17.69 24.14
N GLN A 18 -24.33 17.04 25.25
CA GLN A 18 -23.56 15.90 25.76
C GLN A 18 -23.59 14.71 24.80
N VAL A 19 -24.74 14.37 24.22
CA VAL A 19 -24.87 13.26 23.26
C VAL A 19 -24.06 13.54 22.02
N VAL A 20 -24.13 14.74 21.46
CA VAL A 20 -23.33 15.11 20.28
C VAL A 20 -21.83 15.05 20.61
N GLY A 21 -21.41 15.63 21.73
CA GLY A 21 -20.00 15.62 22.14
C GLY A 21 -19.46 14.18 22.33
N LEU A 22 -20.24 13.34 23.01
CA LEU A 22 -19.86 11.93 23.20
C LEU A 22 -19.83 11.17 21.87
N SER A 23 -20.79 11.40 20.99
CA SER A 23 -20.85 10.74 19.66
C SER A 23 -19.64 11.11 18.80
N VAL A 24 -19.27 12.40 18.77
CA VAL A 24 -18.09 12.85 18.03
C VAL A 24 -16.81 12.25 18.60
N SER A 25 -16.67 12.25 19.93
CA SER A 25 -15.51 11.66 20.59
C SER A 25 -15.40 10.15 20.31
N LEU A 26 -16.51 9.43 20.38
CA LEU A 26 -16.53 7.99 20.08
C LEU A 26 -16.21 7.69 18.62
N ALA A 27 -16.76 8.46 17.70
CA ALA A 27 -16.45 8.34 16.27
C ALA A 27 -14.96 8.55 16.00
N PHE A 28 -14.35 9.55 16.63
CA PHE A 28 -12.91 9.82 16.50
C PHE A 28 -12.06 8.66 17.03
N VAL A 29 -12.41 8.10 18.20
CA VAL A 29 -11.72 6.94 18.75
C VAL A 29 -11.82 5.71 17.83
N ILE A 30 -12.99 5.46 17.24
CA ILE A 30 -13.20 4.34 16.31
C ILE A 30 -12.32 4.53 15.06
N ILE A 31 -12.29 5.74 14.49
CA ILE A 31 -11.49 6.05 13.32
C ILE A 31 -10.01 5.85 13.61
N LEU A 32 -9.51 6.39 14.72
CA LEU A 32 -8.10 6.25 15.11
C LEU A 32 -7.73 4.79 15.38
N THR A 33 -8.58 4.06 16.07
CA THR A 33 -8.34 2.63 16.36
C THR A 33 -8.32 1.82 15.07
N SER A 34 -9.26 2.06 14.16
CA SER A 34 -9.29 1.40 12.85
C SER A 34 -8.04 1.69 12.04
N TRP A 35 -7.60 2.95 12.02
CA TRP A 35 -6.38 3.36 11.34
C TRP A 35 -5.13 2.71 11.94
N LEU A 36 -5.03 2.69 13.27
CA LEU A 36 -3.92 2.05 13.97
C LEU A 36 -3.86 0.53 13.70
N VAL A 37 -5.01 -0.15 13.75
CA VAL A 37 -5.10 -1.58 13.43
C VAL A 37 -4.63 -1.86 12.01
N ASN A 38 -4.99 -1.01 11.05
CA ASN A 38 -4.53 -1.15 9.67
C ASN A 38 -3.01 -0.96 9.55
N ILE A 39 -2.43 0.03 10.24
CA ILE A 39 -0.97 0.22 10.26
C ILE A 39 -0.26 -1.00 10.85
N VAL A 40 -0.74 -1.51 11.98
CA VAL A 40 -0.12 -2.67 12.65
C VAL A 40 -0.24 -3.95 11.81
N LYS A 41 -1.30 -4.08 11.00
CA LYS A 41 -1.46 -5.20 10.07
C LYS A 41 -0.64 -5.05 8.78
N MET A 42 -0.28 -3.84 8.42
CA MET A 42 0.49 -3.57 7.21
C MET A 42 1.85 -4.26 7.29
N GLY A 43 2.19 -5.04 6.28
CA GLY A 43 3.43 -5.82 6.22
C GLY A 43 3.39 -7.19 6.90
N ARG A 44 2.33 -7.52 7.66
CA ARG A 44 2.16 -8.83 8.31
C ARG A 44 1.43 -9.85 7.42
N GLU A 45 1.27 -9.56 6.17
CA GLU A 45 0.63 -10.46 5.20
C GLU A 45 1.56 -11.63 4.82
N ASN A 46 2.87 -11.42 4.92
CA ASN A 46 3.86 -12.49 4.77
C ASN A 46 4.00 -13.24 6.10
N PRO A 47 3.90 -14.59 6.12
CA PRO A 47 4.13 -15.40 7.32
C PRO A 47 5.53 -15.21 7.92
N GLU A 48 6.52 -14.88 7.09
CA GLU A 48 7.93 -14.71 7.45
C GLU A 48 8.29 -13.24 7.69
N TYR A 49 7.31 -12.36 7.94
CA TYR A 49 7.55 -10.92 8.11
C TYR A 49 8.54 -10.57 9.23
N GLU A 50 8.68 -11.43 10.24
CA GLU A 50 9.61 -11.23 11.37
C GLU A 50 11.07 -11.40 10.95
N ASP A 51 11.32 -12.12 9.85
CA ASP A 51 12.65 -12.37 9.29
C ASP A 51 13.01 -11.41 8.14
N ILE A 52 12.08 -10.49 7.80
CA ILE A 52 12.30 -9.47 6.77
C ILE A 52 12.88 -8.20 7.38
N TYR A 53 14.05 -7.81 6.92
CA TYR A 53 14.78 -6.63 7.38
C TYR A 53 14.96 -5.61 6.25
N ALA A 54 14.71 -4.34 6.56
CA ALA A 54 15.04 -3.25 5.65
C ALA A 54 16.48 -2.79 5.88
N VAL A 55 17.27 -2.75 4.83
CA VAL A 55 18.64 -2.25 4.91
C VAL A 55 18.62 -0.73 4.84
N CYS A 56 19.22 -0.09 5.84
CA CYS A 56 19.32 1.36 5.95
C CYS A 56 20.78 1.80 6.03
N TYR A 57 21.10 2.90 5.36
CA TYR A 57 22.40 3.56 5.48
C TYR A 57 22.20 4.98 6.03
N GLN A 58 22.90 5.35 7.09
CA GLN A 58 22.83 6.67 7.75
C GLN A 58 21.38 7.15 7.99
N ASN A 59 20.53 6.26 8.51
CA ASN A 59 19.12 6.52 8.80
C ASN A 59 18.26 6.78 7.55
N SER A 60 18.72 6.38 6.38
CA SER A 60 18.01 6.44 5.11
C SER A 60 17.83 5.03 4.53
N MET A 61 16.66 4.75 3.98
CA MET A 61 16.39 3.51 3.24
C MET A 61 16.90 3.57 1.78
N HIS A 62 17.51 4.71 1.38
CA HIS A 62 18.10 4.85 0.07
C HIS A 62 19.48 4.18 0.05
N THR A 63 19.58 3.11 -0.71
CA THR A 63 20.83 2.35 -0.94
C THR A 63 21.09 2.22 -2.43
N THR A 64 22.25 1.69 -2.81
CA THR A 64 22.54 1.40 -4.21
C THR A 64 21.80 0.14 -4.64
N TRP A 65 21.38 0.07 -5.90
CA TRP A 65 20.72 -1.12 -6.47
C TRP A 65 21.55 -2.40 -6.30
N ALA A 66 22.86 -2.30 -6.50
CA ALA A 66 23.78 -3.44 -6.39
C ALA A 66 24.01 -3.94 -4.95
N LEU A 67 23.48 -3.26 -3.92
CA LEU A 67 23.75 -3.65 -2.54
C LEU A 67 23.09 -4.99 -2.19
N GLY A 68 21.91 -5.27 -2.71
CA GLY A 68 21.19 -6.51 -2.46
C GLY A 68 22.01 -7.72 -2.89
N GLU A 69 22.49 -7.72 -4.12
CA GLU A 69 23.34 -8.78 -4.68
C GLU A 69 24.63 -8.97 -3.87
N HIS A 70 25.30 -7.87 -3.51
CA HIS A 70 26.49 -7.92 -2.67
C HIS A 70 26.26 -8.49 -1.28
N LEU A 71 25.10 -8.23 -0.68
CA LEU A 71 24.77 -8.76 0.63
C LEU A 71 24.52 -10.27 0.58
N SER A 72 23.74 -10.76 -0.37
CA SER A 72 23.48 -12.19 -0.53
C SER A 72 24.74 -12.99 -0.88
N ASP A 73 25.67 -12.42 -1.64
CA ASP A 73 26.93 -13.07 -2.01
C ASP A 73 27.94 -13.19 -0.86
N ASN A 74 27.90 -12.26 0.08
CA ASN A 74 28.93 -12.17 1.13
C ASN A 74 28.44 -12.54 2.53
N ILE A 75 27.15 -12.66 2.76
CA ILE A 75 26.57 -12.97 4.07
C ILE A 75 25.70 -14.22 3.94
N PRO A 76 26.21 -15.40 4.37
CA PRO A 76 25.51 -16.68 4.21
C PRO A 76 24.18 -16.78 4.97
N GLU A 77 23.97 -15.94 5.95
CA GLU A 77 22.73 -15.88 6.76
C GLU A 77 21.59 -15.17 6.02
N ILE A 78 21.87 -14.51 4.89
CA ILE A 78 20.87 -13.86 4.06
C ILE A 78 20.42 -14.85 3.00
N GLU A 79 19.20 -15.33 3.10
CA GLU A 79 18.63 -16.28 2.15
C GLU A 79 18.34 -15.63 0.80
N CYS A 80 17.73 -14.44 0.82
CA CYS A 80 17.49 -13.66 -0.40
C CYS A 80 17.35 -12.16 -0.10
N THR A 81 17.51 -11.36 -1.14
CA THR A 81 17.33 -9.91 -1.09
C THR A 81 16.37 -9.47 -2.18
N SER A 82 15.62 -8.41 -1.95
CA SER A 82 14.80 -7.79 -2.98
C SER A 82 14.99 -6.28 -2.95
N THR A 83 15.29 -5.73 -4.10
CA THR A 83 15.50 -4.30 -4.27
C THR A 83 14.27 -3.69 -4.94
N MET A 84 13.80 -2.58 -4.42
CA MET A 84 12.76 -1.81 -5.07
C MET A 84 13.14 -0.33 -5.15
N LEU A 85 12.77 0.29 -6.25
CA LEU A 85 12.92 1.73 -6.45
C LEU A 85 11.56 2.39 -6.31
N LEU A 86 11.35 3.01 -5.17
CA LEU A 86 10.22 3.91 -4.96
C LEU A 86 10.53 5.24 -5.63
N TYR A 87 10.11 5.39 -6.87
CA TYR A 87 10.32 6.67 -7.54
C TYR A 87 9.25 7.66 -7.08
N PRO A 88 9.63 8.76 -6.41
CA PRO A 88 8.68 9.77 -5.96
C PRO A 88 8.11 10.61 -7.11
N GLY A 89 8.53 10.32 -8.34
CA GLY A 89 8.11 11.02 -9.54
C GLY A 89 6.70 10.63 -9.98
N HIS A 90 5.97 11.62 -10.44
CA HIS A 90 4.76 11.40 -11.20
C HIS A 90 5.16 11.25 -12.67
N PHE A 91 4.84 10.11 -13.25
CA PHE A 91 5.01 9.91 -14.68
C PHE A 91 3.74 10.30 -15.39
N THR A 92 3.88 11.09 -16.44
CA THR A 92 2.74 11.49 -17.25
C THR A 92 2.47 10.40 -18.27
N LEU A 93 1.27 9.83 -18.23
CA LEU A 93 0.75 9.06 -19.34
C LEU A 93 0.50 9.97 -20.52
N LYS A 94 0.49 9.42 -21.73
CA LYS A 94 0.32 10.16 -23.00
C LYS A 94 -0.90 11.10 -23.02
N ASN A 95 -1.83 10.96 -22.06
CA ASN A 95 -3.06 11.74 -21.92
C ASN A 95 -3.15 12.55 -20.62
N ALA A 96 -2.03 12.95 -20.04
CA ALA A 96 -1.93 13.96 -18.97
C ALA A 96 -2.08 13.52 -17.50
N ASP A 97 -2.33 12.28 -17.18
CA ASP A 97 -2.43 11.88 -15.79
C ASP A 97 -1.09 11.42 -15.21
N CYS A 98 -0.84 11.84 -13.99
CA CYS A 98 0.37 11.47 -13.26
C CYS A 98 0.16 10.14 -12.53
N VAL A 99 0.95 9.13 -12.85
CA VAL A 99 0.93 7.82 -12.20
C VAL A 99 2.21 7.58 -11.42
N LYS A 100 2.09 6.82 -10.33
CA LYS A 100 3.25 6.36 -9.57
C LYS A 100 3.70 5.03 -10.14
N ILE A 101 5.00 4.91 -10.39
CA ILE A 101 5.62 3.68 -10.88
C ILE A 101 6.63 3.21 -9.84
N ASN A 102 6.62 1.92 -9.56
CA ASN A 102 7.64 1.27 -8.75
C ASN A 102 8.37 0.26 -9.63
N TRP A 103 9.68 0.27 -9.57
CA TRP A 103 10.51 -0.80 -10.13
C TRP A 103 10.91 -1.73 -9.00
N CYS A 104 10.77 -3.02 -9.21
CA CYS A 104 11.12 -4.04 -8.25
C CYS A 104 11.73 -5.25 -8.94
N GLU A 105 12.43 -6.05 -8.18
CA GLU A 105 12.97 -7.32 -8.64
C GLU A 105 11.90 -8.40 -8.78
N GLU A 106 12.25 -9.51 -9.45
CA GLU A 106 11.33 -10.61 -9.75
C GLU A 106 10.72 -11.24 -8.51
N ASN A 107 11.47 -11.28 -7.40
CA ASN A 107 11.08 -11.88 -6.13
C ASN A 107 10.30 -10.93 -5.20
N PHE A 108 9.95 -9.73 -5.66
CA PHE A 108 9.26 -8.73 -4.84
C PHE A 108 8.01 -9.27 -4.15
N PHE A 109 7.22 -10.08 -4.84
CA PHE A 109 5.97 -10.62 -4.28
C PHE A 109 6.19 -11.81 -3.33
N GLU A 110 7.41 -12.34 -3.22
CA GLU A 110 7.79 -13.28 -2.15
C GLU A 110 7.89 -12.55 -0.81
N PHE A 111 8.47 -11.33 -0.82
CA PHE A 111 8.53 -10.47 0.35
C PHE A 111 7.20 -9.80 0.68
N PHE A 112 6.47 -9.35 -0.34
CA PHE A 112 5.23 -8.58 -0.21
C PHE A 112 4.10 -9.26 -0.98
N PRO A 113 3.60 -10.40 -0.47
CA PRO A 113 2.55 -11.16 -1.15
C PRO A 113 1.31 -10.29 -1.38
N ARG A 114 0.76 -10.39 -2.58
CA ARG A 114 -0.47 -9.71 -2.98
C ARG A 114 -1.37 -10.67 -3.75
N GLU A 115 -2.66 -10.49 -3.56
CA GLU A 115 -3.64 -11.20 -4.35
C GLU A 115 -3.74 -10.57 -5.76
N PHE A 116 -3.63 -11.39 -6.78
CA PHE A 116 -3.81 -10.98 -8.17
C PHE A 116 -5.26 -11.21 -8.58
N ILE A 117 -5.92 -10.18 -9.10
CA ILE A 117 -7.27 -10.29 -9.66
C ILE A 117 -7.22 -11.04 -10.97
N ALA A 118 -6.16 -10.83 -11.76
CA ALA A 118 -5.90 -11.52 -13.01
C ALA A 118 -4.39 -11.58 -13.28
N GLY A 119 -3.92 -12.69 -13.89
CA GLY A 119 -2.50 -12.94 -14.09
C GLY A 119 -1.79 -13.38 -12.80
N ASP A 120 -0.49 -13.27 -12.80
CA ASP A 120 0.41 -13.63 -11.69
C ASP A 120 1.68 -12.77 -11.71
N ALA A 121 2.63 -13.02 -10.80
CA ALA A 121 3.87 -12.26 -10.69
C ALA A 121 4.86 -12.46 -11.86
N SER A 122 4.57 -13.32 -12.83
CA SER A 122 5.47 -13.62 -13.93
C SER A 122 5.81 -12.43 -14.83
N PHE A 123 4.94 -11.40 -14.82
CA PHE A 123 5.21 -10.16 -15.56
C PHE A 123 6.52 -9.46 -15.13
N LEU A 124 6.98 -9.67 -13.88
CA LEU A 124 8.26 -9.12 -13.43
C LEU A 124 9.48 -9.73 -14.15
N LYS A 125 9.33 -10.92 -14.74
CA LYS A 125 10.37 -11.61 -15.49
C LYS A 125 10.49 -11.12 -16.94
N VAL A 126 9.50 -10.36 -17.39
CA VAL A 126 9.41 -9.90 -18.78
C VAL A 126 9.58 -8.38 -18.84
N PRO A 127 10.69 -7.83 -19.33
CA PRO A 127 10.98 -6.39 -19.32
C PRO A 127 9.98 -5.49 -20.06
N SER A 128 9.09 -6.08 -20.87
CA SER A 128 8.06 -5.38 -21.62
C SER A 128 6.67 -5.49 -21.00
N GLU A 129 6.54 -6.09 -19.82
CA GLU A 129 5.27 -6.26 -19.14
C GLU A 129 5.21 -5.41 -17.86
N VAL A 130 4.02 -4.98 -17.50
CA VAL A 130 3.78 -4.20 -16.28
C VAL A 130 2.56 -4.73 -15.54
N GLY A 131 2.65 -4.78 -14.23
CA GLY A 131 1.50 -4.98 -13.37
C GLY A 131 0.81 -3.64 -13.08
N ILE A 132 -0.51 -3.62 -13.17
CA ILE A 132 -1.31 -2.44 -12.89
C ILE A 132 -2.24 -2.68 -11.71
N SER A 133 -2.54 -1.63 -10.94
CA SER A 133 -3.52 -1.73 -9.86
C SER A 133 -4.95 -1.78 -10.42
N GLU A 134 -5.87 -2.37 -9.66
CA GLU A 134 -7.30 -2.38 -9.98
C GLU A 134 -7.84 -0.97 -10.22
N THR A 135 -7.43 -0.01 -9.40
CA THR A 135 -7.83 1.40 -9.55
C THR A 135 -7.37 1.98 -10.88
N PHE A 136 -6.15 1.66 -11.30
CA PHE A 136 -5.62 2.07 -12.59
C PHE A 136 -6.40 1.40 -13.73
N ALA A 137 -6.61 0.09 -13.64
CA ALA A 137 -7.38 -0.65 -14.63
C ALA A 137 -8.79 -0.07 -14.81
N ASN A 138 -9.52 0.18 -13.74
CA ASN A 138 -10.87 0.74 -13.77
C ASN A 138 -10.92 2.17 -14.34
N THR A 139 -9.84 2.95 -14.16
CA THR A 139 -9.77 4.33 -14.64
C THR A 139 -9.46 4.40 -16.13
N TYR A 140 -8.49 3.60 -16.59
CA TYR A 140 -7.98 3.72 -17.97
C TYR A 140 -8.51 2.64 -18.92
N PHE A 141 -9.06 1.54 -18.37
CA PHE A 141 -9.64 0.43 -19.12
C PHE A 141 -11.04 0.07 -18.59
N PRO A 142 -12.00 1.00 -18.68
CA PRO A 142 -13.34 0.82 -18.08
C PRO A 142 -14.13 -0.34 -18.68
N ALA A 143 -13.75 -0.83 -19.85
CA ALA A 143 -14.36 -2.00 -20.48
C ALA A 143 -13.93 -3.34 -19.84
N GLY A 144 -13.01 -3.32 -18.86
CA GLY A 144 -12.55 -4.51 -18.16
C GLY A 144 -11.56 -5.36 -18.97
N ASP A 145 -11.00 -4.84 -20.05
CA ASP A 145 -10.10 -5.54 -20.98
C ASP A 145 -8.65 -5.05 -20.87
N ALA A 146 -8.17 -4.77 -19.66
CA ALA A 146 -6.83 -4.24 -19.43
C ALA A 146 -5.70 -5.23 -19.79
N ILE A 147 -5.96 -6.54 -19.67
CA ILE A 147 -4.96 -7.58 -19.94
C ILE A 147 -4.60 -7.61 -21.42
N GLY A 148 -3.29 -7.59 -21.71
CA GLY A 148 -2.77 -7.61 -23.08
C GLY A 148 -2.90 -6.28 -23.84
N LYS A 149 -3.25 -5.20 -23.14
CA LYS A 149 -3.22 -3.84 -23.68
C LYS A 149 -1.89 -3.19 -23.44
N THR A 150 -1.51 -2.30 -24.34
CA THR A 150 -0.25 -1.56 -24.26
C THR A 150 -0.44 -0.26 -23.49
N VAL A 151 0.48 0.02 -22.59
CA VAL A 151 0.59 1.27 -21.84
C VAL A 151 1.89 1.94 -22.20
N THR A 152 1.85 3.18 -22.70
CA THR A 152 3.08 3.94 -22.98
C THR A 152 3.52 4.72 -21.76
N LEU A 153 4.68 4.36 -21.22
CA LEU A 153 5.30 4.98 -20.05
C LEU A 153 6.69 5.47 -20.45
N LEU A 154 7.03 6.74 -20.17
CA LEU A 154 8.34 7.31 -20.50
C LEU A 154 8.74 7.11 -21.97
N ASP A 155 7.82 7.29 -22.89
CA ASP A 155 7.99 7.07 -24.34
C ASP A 155 8.34 5.63 -24.73
N LYS A 156 8.10 4.66 -23.85
CA LYS A 156 8.29 3.24 -24.08
C LYS A 156 6.96 2.49 -23.88
N ASP A 157 6.69 1.56 -24.76
CA ASP A 157 5.50 0.72 -24.74
C ASP A 157 5.74 -0.56 -23.91
N TYR A 158 4.78 -0.85 -23.04
CA TYR A 158 4.74 -2.01 -22.15
C TYR A 158 3.44 -2.77 -22.31
#